data_086137453f833ce26c6ef40f5d1d72d6
#
_entry.id   086137453f833ce26c6ef40f5d1d72d6
#
_cell.length_a   1.000
_cell.length_b   1.000
_cell.length_c   1.000
_cell.angle_alpha   90.00
_cell.angle_beta   90.00
_cell.angle_gamma   90.00
#
_symmetry.space_group_name_H-M   'P 1'
#
loop_
_entity.id
_entity.type
_entity.pdbx_description
1 polymer ?
#
loop_
_entity_poly.entity_id
_entity_poly.type
_entity_poly.pdbx_seq_one_letter_code
_entity_poly.pdbx_strand_id
1 'polypeptide(L)'
;MFAFISVHFHFACDLLGSRGDTADDIWGIYYFAPFTTEHGISWAGQWPLVGWQNMAITAVLLGIVMVRAATTGYSPLGLLSGAADHTFIATLRKWRKQLQPARHGGDQP
;
A
#
# COMPACT_ATOMS: atom_id res chain seq x y z
N MET A 1 18.72 -8.83 -0.06
CA MET A 1 18.65 -7.36 0.00
C MET A 1 17.21 -6.83 0.07
N PHE A 2 16.31 -7.20 -0.85
CA PHE A 2 14.91 -6.71 -0.83
C PHE A 2 14.14 -7.09 0.45
N ALA A 3 14.26 -8.31 0.95
CA ALA A 3 13.58 -8.73 2.18
C ALA A 3 14.04 -7.90 3.39
N PHE A 4 15.33 -7.62 3.51
CA PHE A 4 15.86 -6.79 4.58
C PHE A 4 15.28 -5.36 4.52
N ILE A 5 15.28 -4.73 3.37
CA ILE A 5 14.70 -3.40 3.16
C ILE A 5 13.20 -3.41 3.50
N SER A 6 12.46 -4.43 3.02
CA SER A 6 11.03 -4.55 3.25
C SER A 6 10.68 -4.67 4.74
N VAL A 7 11.43 -5.47 5.50
CA VAL A 7 11.24 -5.64 6.94
C VAL A 7 11.51 -4.34 7.69
N HIS A 8 12.60 -3.63 7.36
CA HIS A 8 12.92 -2.37 8.03
C HIS A 8 11.93 -1.26 7.67
N PHE A 9 11.45 -1.24 6.43
CA PHE A 9 10.38 -0.33 6.04
C PHE A 9 9.08 -0.62 6.80
N HIS A 10 8.74 -1.90 6.99
CA HIS A 10 7.60 -2.31 7.81
C HIS A 10 7.74 -1.83 9.25
N PHE A 11 8.89 -2.05 9.88
CA PHE A 11 9.16 -1.53 11.22
C PHE A 11 9.06 0.00 11.32
N ALA A 12 9.51 0.71 10.30
CA ALA A 12 9.35 2.16 10.27
C ALA A 12 7.87 2.57 10.19
N CYS A 13 7.06 1.88 9.40
CA CYS A 13 5.62 2.11 9.34
C CYS A 13 4.94 1.80 10.68
N ASP A 14 5.32 0.72 11.34
CA ASP A 14 4.79 0.35 12.66
C ASP A 14 5.19 1.39 13.73
N LEU A 15 6.43 1.86 13.69
CA LEU A 15 6.89 2.90 14.61
C LEU A 15 6.10 4.20 14.48
N LEU A 16 5.61 4.51 13.29
CA LEU A 16 4.85 5.73 13.00
C LEU A 16 3.35 5.56 13.27
N GLY A 17 2.77 4.44 12.90
CA GLY A 17 1.33 4.31 12.73
C GLY A 17 0.67 3.10 13.40
N SER A 18 1.22 2.59 14.50
CA SER A 18 0.68 1.41 15.18
C SER A 18 0.14 1.69 16.58
N ARG A 19 -0.12 2.95 16.93
CA ARG A 19 -0.75 3.26 18.23
C ARG A 19 -2.12 2.62 18.31
N GLY A 20 -2.47 2.06 19.47
CA GLY A 20 -3.79 1.56 19.76
C GLY A 20 -4.84 2.66 19.91
N ASP A 21 -6.00 2.31 20.45
CA ASP A 21 -7.17 3.22 20.52
C ASP A 21 -6.97 4.37 21.50
N THR A 22 -6.14 4.22 22.51
CA THR A 22 -5.87 5.25 23.52
C THR A 22 -4.55 5.96 23.27
N ALA A 23 -4.41 7.18 23.81
CA ALA A 23 -3.19 7.97 23.66
C ALA A 23 -1.95 7.32 24.28
N ASP A 24 -2.16 6.51 25.31
CA ASP A 24 -1.10 5.85 26.08
C ASP A 24 -0.77 4.45 25.56
N ASP A 25 -1.54 3.92 24.60
CA ASP A 25 -1.34 2.60 24.01
C ASP A 25 -0.30 2.66 22.88
N ILE A 26 0.92 3.00 23.26
CA ILE A 26 2.07 3.12 22.36
C ILE A 26 2.69 1.76 22.16
N TRP A 27 2.74 1.29 20.92
CA TRP A 27 3.35 0.00 20.60
C TRP A 27 4.85 0.13 20.38
N GLY A 28 5.59 -0.78 21.05
CA GLY A 28 7.03 -0.88 20.93
C GLY A 28 7.45 -1.99 19.95
N ILE A 29 8.48 -1.72 19.17
CA ILE A 29 9.11 -2.70 18.31
C ILE A 29 10.24 -3.36 19.07
N TYR A 30 10.13 -4.65 19.37
CA TYR A 30 11.16 -5.45 19.99
C TYR A 30 12.07 -6.04 18.92
N TYR A 31 12.99 -5.21 18.44
CA TYR A 31 13.83 -5.53 17.29
C TYR A 31 14.66 -6.81 17.45
N PHE A 32 15.06 -7.12 18.67
CA PHE A 32 15.88 -8.30 18.99
C PHE A 32 15.07 -9.51 19.49
N ALA A 33 13.74 -9.46 19.37
CA ALA A 33 12.92 -10.63 19.70
C ALA A 33 13.25 -11.79 18.73
N PRO A 34 13.25 -13.04 19.17
CA PRO A 34 12.93 -13.54 20.51
C PRO A 34 14.11 -13.58 21.51
N PHE A 35 15.31 -13.08 21.14
CA PHE A 35 16.50 -13.18 21.96
C PHE A 35 16.45 -12.28 23.20
N THR A 36 15.86 -11.09 23.08
CA THR A 36 15.59 -10.19 24.21
C THR A 36 14.38 -9.31 23.91
N THR A 37 13.60 -9.03 24.95
CA THR A 37 12.45 -8.12 24.92
C THR A 37 12.63 -6.92 25.85
N GLU A 38 13.84 -6.73 26.39
CA GLU A 38 14.12 -5.67 27.37
C GLU A 38 14.18 -4.27 26.70
N HIS A 39 14.50 -4.22 25.42
CA HIS A 39 14.67 -2.97 24.70
C HIS A 39 13.64 -2.87 23.56
N GLY A 40 12.49 -2.27 23.87
CA GLY A 40 11.48 -1.89 22.87
C GLY A 40 11.75 -0.49 22.33
N ILE A 41 11.80 -0.34 21.04
CA ILE A 41 11.86 0.95 20.36
C ILE A 41 10.43 1.43 20.18
N SER A 42 10.07 2.58 20.79
CA SER A 42 8.76 3.19 20.64
C SER A 42 8.86 4.69 20.42
N TRP A 43 7.83 5.28 19.86
CA TRP A 43 7.78 6.72 19.62
C TRP A 43 6.43 7.30 20.09
N ALA A 44 6.49 8.29 20.97
CA ALA A 44 5.29 8.90 21.54
C ALA A 44 4.39 9.64 20.54
N GLY A 45 4.93 9.96 19.35
CA GLY A 45 4.18 10.59 18.27
C GLY A 45 3.44 9.63 17.34
N GLN A 46 3.34 8.34 17.68
CA GLN A 46 2.57 7.38 16.89
C GLN A 46 1.13 7.86 16.70
N TRP A 47 0.64 7.76 15.46
CA TRP A 47 -0.79 7.96 15.20
C TRP A 47 -1.56 6.62 15.31
N PRO A 48 -2.90 6.68 15.51
CA PRO A 48 -3.71 5.47 15.64
C PRO A 48 -3.62 4.57 14.42
N LEU A 49 -3.58 3.26 14.64
CA LEU A 49 -3.53 2.26 13.57
C LEU A 49 -4.71 2.43 12.57
N VAL A 50 -5.90 2.73 13.09
CA VAL A 50 -7.12 3.00 12.30
C VAL A 50 -7.27 4.50 12.00
N GLY A 51 -6.18 5.28 12.11
CA GLY A 51 -6.19 6.71 11.84
C GLY A 51 -6.33 7.05 10.36
N TRP A 52 -6.80 8.28 10.07
CA TRP A 52 -6.96 8.77 8.70
C TRP A 52 -5.64 8.75 7.91
N GLN A 53 -4.49 8.85 8.58
CA GLN A 53 -3.16 8.79 7.97
C GLN A 53 -2.93 7.43 7.30
N ASN A 54 -3.18 6.33 8.02
CA ASN A 54 -3.04 4.99 7.47
C ASN A 54 -4.06 4.72 6.36
N MET A 55 -5.28 5.24 6.49
CA MET A 55 -6.31 5.16 5.45
C MET A 55 -5.86 5.91 4.19
N ALA A 56 -5.31 7.11 4.33
CA ALA A 56 -4.82 7.91 3.22
C ALA A 56 -3.62 7.23 2.52
N ILE A 57 -2.65 6.74 3.29
CA ILE A 57 -1.51 6.00 2.75
C ILE A 57 -1.98 4.77 1.97
N THR A 58 -2.89 3.99 2.54
CA THR A 58 -3.46 2.80 1.88
C THR A 58 -4.17 3.18 0.58
N ALA A 59 -4.98 4.23 0.57
CA ALA A 59 -5.68 4.69 -0.62
C ALA A 59 -4.70 5.12 -1.73
N VAL A 60 -3.64 5.85 -1.38
CA VAL A 60 -2.59 6.27 -2.33
C VAL A 60 -1.84 5.08 -2.89
N LEU A 61 -1.40 4.15 -2.03
CA LEU A 61 -0.68 2.95 -2.47
C LEU A 61 -1.55 2.07 -3.35
N LEU A 62 -2.83 1.88 -2.99
CA LEU A 62 -3.78 1.15 -3.81
C LEU A 62 -3.94 1.82 -5.18
N GLY A 63 -4.10 3.14 -5.22
CA GLY A 63 -4.16 3.91 -6.46
C GLY A 63 -2.93 3.70 -7.35
N ILE A 64 -1.73 3.76 -6.76
CA ILE A 64 -0.47 3.49 -7.47
C ILE A 64 -0.45 2.07 -8.05
N VAL A 65 -0.83 1.06 -7.24
CA VAL A 65 -0.89 -0.34 -7.70
C VAL A 65 -1.87 -0.49 -8.85
N MET A 66 -3.06 0.12 -8.75
CA MET A 66 -4.07 0.09 -9.82
C MET A 66 -3.57 0.72 -11.12
N VAL A 67 -2.95 1.91 -11.04
CA VAL A 67 -2.36 2.59 -12.19
C VAL A 67 -1.24 1.75 -12.80
N ARG A 68 -0.35 1.20 -11.97
CA ARG A 68 0.74 0.33 -12.44
C ARG A 68 0.19 -0.93 -13.11
N ALA A 69 -0.79 -1.60 -12.52
CA ALA A 69 -1.43 -2.77 -13.13
C ALA A 69 -2.05 -2.45 -14.50
N ALA A 70 -2.76 -1.33 -14.61
CA ALA A 70 -3.37 -0.90 -15.87
C ALA A 70 -2.35 -0.53 -16.95
N THR A 71 -1.18 0.03 -16.58
CA THR A 71 -0.14 0.46 -17.53
C THR A 71 0.81 -0.65 -17.90
N THR A 72 1.34 -1.38 -16.93
CA THR A 72 2.36 -2.42 -17.16
C THR A 72 1.77 -3.77 -17.56
N GLY A 73 0.49 -4.01 -17.23
CA GLY A 73 -0.16 -5.30 -17.47
C GLY A 73 0.22 -6.38 -16.47
N TYR A 74 0.74 -6.00 -15.31
CA TYR A 74 1.06 -6.90 -14.20
C TYR A 74 0.49 -6.35 -12.89
N SER A 75 -0.14 -7.21 -12.11
CA SER A 75 -0.60 -6.88 -10.77
C SER A 75 -0.06 -7.89 -9.74
N PRO A 76 -0.14 -7.59 -8.44
CA PRO A 76 0.24 -8.55 -7.39
C PRO A 76 -0.58 -9.85 -7.43
N LEU A 77 -1.76 -9.85 -8.07
CA LEU A 77 -2.58 -11.05 -8.25
C LEU A 77 -1.91 -12.10 -9.12
N GLY A 78 -1.00 -11.68 -10.02
CA GLY A 78 -0.21 -12.58 -10.85
C GLY A 78 0.67 -13.56 -10.05
N LEU A 79 1.02 -13.17 -8.81
CA LEU A 79 1.75 -14.05 -7.89
C LEU A 79 0.88 -15.21 -7.35
N LEU A 80 -0.43 -15.02 -7.33
CA LEU A 80 -1.40 -15.97 -6.81
C LEU A 80 -2.08 -16.78 -7.93
N SER A 81 -2.46 -16.10 -9.00
CA SER A 81 -3.16 -16.70 -10.14
C SER A 81 -3.03 -15.84 -11.40
N GLY A 82 -2.45 -16.40 -12.45
CA GLY A 82 -2.35 -15.73 -13.75
C GLY A 82 -3.72 -15.42 -14.36
N ALA A 83 -4.71 -16.31 -14.20
CA ALA A 83 -6.07 -16.08 -14.69
C ALA A 83 -6.77 -14.90 -13.98
N ALA A 84 -6.61 -14.80 -12.66
CA ALA A 84 -7.14 -13.68 -11.89
C ALA A 84 -6.48 -12.36 -12.28
N ASP A 85 -5.17 -12.37 -12.51
CA ASP A 85 -4.40 -11.21 -12.95
C ASP A 85 -4.88 -10.69 -14.31
N HIS A 86 -5.01 -11.58 -15.30
CA HIS A 86 -5.53 -11.23 -16.62
C HIS A 86 -6.93 -10.62 -16.58
N THR A 87 -7.83 -11.20 -15.79
CA THR A 87 -9.21 -10.70 -15.63
C THR A 87 -9.23 -9.33 -14.99
N PHE A 88 -8.44 -9.14 -13.94
CA PHE A 88 -8.32 -7.87 -13.22
C PHE A 88 -7.78 -6.76 -14.13
N ILE A 89 -6.68 -7.03 -14.84
CA ILE A 89 -6.06 -6.07 -15.75
C ILE A 89 -6.99 -5.71 -16.91
N ALA A 90 -7.68 -6.70 -17.49
CA ALA A 90 -8.65 -6.47 -18.55
C ALA A 90 -9.79 -5.53 -18.10
N THR A 91 -10.30 -5.74 -16.90
CA THR A 91 -11.33 -4.90 -16.29
C THR A 91 -10.85 -3.47 -16.06
N LEU A 92 -9.65 -3.28 -15.51
CA LEU A 92 -9.06 -1.96 -15.30
C LEU A 92 -8.86 -1.20 -16.60
N ARG A 93 -8.36 -1.86 -17.64
CA ARG A 93 -8.16 -1.26 -18.96
C ARG A 93 -9.49 -0.87 -19.61
N LYS A 94 -10.55 -1.67 -19.43
CA LYS A 94 -11.90 -1.35 -19.90
C LYS A 94 -12.41 -0.08 -19.21
N TRP A 95 -12.32 0.02 -17.90
CA TRP A 95 -12.74 1.21 -17.14
C TRP A 95 -11.95 2.45 -17.52
N ARG A 96 -10.63 2.32 -17.68
CA ARG A 96 -9.80 3.44 -18.14
C ARG A 96 -10.24 3.97 -19.51
N LYS A 97 -10.59 3.10 -20.45
CA LYS A 97 -11.11 3.51 -21.76
C LYS A 97 -12.45 4.23 -21.66
N GLN A 98 -13.31 3.80 -20.75
CA GLN A 98 -14.62 4.45 -20.51
C GLN A 98 -14.47 5.83 -19.86
N LEU A 99 -13.47 6.03 -19.02
CA LEU A 99 -13.19 7.29 -18.33
C LEU A 99 -12.45 8.31 -19.21
N GLN A 100 -11.85 7.88 -20.33
CA GLN A 100 -11.28 8.80 -21.30
C GLN A 100 -12.43 9.29 -22.21
N PRO A 101 -12.89 10.57 -22.09
CA PRO A 101 -13.87 11.10 -23.01
C PRO A 101 -13.29 11.01 -24.42
N ALA A 102 -14.12 10.57 -25.37
CA ALA A 102 -13.76 10.57 -26.76
C ALA A 102 -13.18 11.96 -27.10
N ARG A 103 -11.90 12.04 -27.38
CA ARG A 103 -11.35 13.23 -28.02
C ARG A 103 -12.07 13.33 -29.34
N HIS A 104 -13.01 14.26 -29.40
CA HIS A 104 -13.68 14.63 -30.65
C HIS A 104 -12.55 14.93 -31.63
N GLY A 105 -12.45 14.10 -32.66
CA GLY A 105 -11.74 14.45 -33.89
C GLY A 105 -12.43 15.62 -34.51
N GLY A 106 -12.08 16.82 -34.11
CA GLY A 106 -12.31 18.01 -34.84
C GLY A 106 -11.11 18.22 -35.73
N ASP A 107 -11.17 17.67 -36.92
CA ASP A 107 -10.48 18.20 -38.11
C ASP A 107 -10.81 17.28 -39.29
N GLN A 108 -11.89 17.59 -39.93
CA GLN A 108 -11.98 17.33 -41.38
C GLN A 108 -12.28 18.67 -42.07
N PRO A 109 -11.41 19.08 -43.04
CA PRO A 109 -11.63 20.23 -43.91
C PRO A 109 -12.79 20.00 -44.85
#